data_bddbe7a92b7c2c42028e795d736001dd
#
_entry.id   bddbe7a92b7c2c42028e795d736001dd
#
_cell.length_a   1.000
_cell.length_b   1.000
_cell.length_c   1.000
_cell.angle_alpha   90.00
_cell.angle_beta   90.00
_cell.angle_gamma   90.00
#
_symmetry.space_group_name_H-M   'P 1'
#
loop_
_entity.id
_entity.type
_entity.pdbx_description
1 polymer ?
#
loop_
_entity_poly.entity_id
_entity_poly.type
_entity_poly.pdbx_seq_one_letter_code
_entity_poly.pdbx_strand_id
1 'polypeptide(L)' 'MPADQEPQLLAARRERFFVRSQLKVLRRYREREQAAGRPTAGSDGRLADLERELRELDATVEGMRARLGRPHRDVPQAGE' A
#
# COMPACT_ATOMS: atom_id res chain seq x y z
N MET A 1 0.97 -15.15 18.08
CA MET A 1 1.75 -16.17 17.40
C MET A 1 2.01 -15.76 15.97
N PRO A 2 3.18 -16.06 15.52
CA PRO A 2 3.52 -15.73 14.13
C PRO A 2 2.58 -16.36 13.14
N ALA A 3 2.14 -17.56 13.41
CA ALA A 3 1.25 -18.21 12.48
C ALA A 3 -0.04 -17.45 12.27
N ASP A 4 -0.51 -16.79 13.29
CA ASP A 4 -1.73 -16.00 13.16
C ASP A 4 -1.48 -14.72 12.41
N GLN A 5 -0.27 -14.20 12.50
CA GLN A 5 0.03 -12.94 11.87
C GLN A 5 0.34 -13.08 10.39
N GLU A 6 0.83 -14.23 9.99
CA GLU A 6 1.18 -14.40 8.59
C GLU A 6 -0.02 -14.25 7.64
N PRO A 7 -1.17 -14.86 7.95
CA PRO A 7 -2.33 -14.63 7.09
C PRO A 7 -2.77 -13.18 7.08
N GLN A 8 -2.63 -12.50 8.21
CA GLN A 8 -3.00 -11.10 8.27
C GLN A 8 -2.05 -10.25 7.44
N LEU A 9 -0.76 -10.58 7.48
CA LEU A 9 0.21 -9.88 6.67
C LEU A 9 -0.09 -10.10 5.20
N LEU A 10 -0.41 -11.32 4.82
CA LEU A 10 -0.71 -11.62 3.43
C LEU A 10 -1.95 -10.85 2.98
N ALA A 11 -2.97 -10.80 3.83
CA ALA A 11 -4.18 -10.05 3.50
C ALA A 11 -3.88 -8.56 3.33
N ALA A 12 -3.05 -8.01 4.21
CA ALA A 12 -2.69 -6.60 4.11
C ALA A 12 -1.90 -6.33 2.84
N ARG A 13 -1.03 -7.26 2.43
CA ARG A 13 -0.26 -7.08 1.21
C ARG A 13 -1.15 -7.16 -0.02
N ARG A 14 -2.17 -8.02 -0.01
CA ARG A 14 -3.12 -8.09 -1.10
C ARG A 14 -3.92 -6.80 -1.20
N GLU A 15 -4.35 -6.29 -0.06
CA GLU A 15 -5.09 -5.05 -0.04
C GLU A 15 -4.24 -3.92 -0.59
N ARG A 16 -2.97 -3.87 -0.20
CA ARG A 16 -2.06 -2.85 -0.69
C ARG A 16 -1.90 -2.93 -2.20
N PHE A 17 -1.77 -4.14 -2.72
CA PHE A 17 -1.63 -4.34 -4.15
C PHE A 17 -2.89 -3.84 -4.87
N PHE A 18 -4.04 -4.16 -4.30
CA PHE A 18 -5.32 -3.76 -4.89
C PHE A 18 -5.45 -2.24 -4.92
N VAL A 19 -5.10 -1.59 -3.83
CA VAL A 19 -5.17 -0.13 -3.77
C VAL A 19 -4.19 0.49 -4.77
N ARG A 20 -2.99 -0.05 -4.88
CA ARG A 20 -2.03 0.45 -5.85
C ARG A 20 -2.56 0.31 -7.27
N SER A 21 -3.22 -0.80 -7.56
CA SER A 21 -3.79 -1.02 -8.89
C SER A 21 -4.88 -0.01 -9.19
N GLN A 22 -5.72 0.25 -8.20
CA GLN A 22 -6.78 1.26 -8.37
C GLN A 22 -6.18 2.64 -8.58
N LEU A 23 -5.13 2.97 -7.85
CA LEU A 23 -4.48 4.26 -8.02
C LEU A 23 -3.95 4.41 -9.44
N LYS A 24 -3.34 3.37 -9.97
CA LYS A 24 -2.78 3.43 -11.30
C LYS A 24 -3.85 3.69 -12.34
N VAL A 25 -4.95 2.97 -12.25
CA VAL A 25 -6.06 3.13 -13.18
C VAL A 25 -6.67 4.52 -13.06
N LEU A 26 -6.87 4.97 -11.84
CA LEU A 26 -7.50 6.26 -11.62
C LEU A 26 -6.64 7.42 -12.05
N ARG A 27 -5.32 7.29 -11.87
CA ARG A 27 -4.41 8.33 -12.36
C ARG A 27 -4.48 8.47 -13.86
N ARG A 28 -4.59 7.34 -14.58
CA ARG A 28 -4.72 7.39 -16.03
C ARG A 28 -6.03 8.02 -16.44
N TYR A 29 -7.09 7.68 -15.71
CA TYR A 29 -8.40 8.25 -16.00
C TYR A 29 -8.36 9.77 -15.80
N ARG A 30 -7.73 10.22 -14.70
CA ARG A 30 -7.62 11.64 -14.43
C ARG A 30 -6.84 12.35 -15.51
N GLU A 31 -5.76 11.75 -15.98
CA GLU A 31 -4.96 12.35 -17.04
C GLU A 31 -5.77 12.51 -18.32
N ARG A 32 -6.58 11.51 -18.64
CA ARG A 32 -7.41 11.61 -19.83
C ARG A 32 -8.48 12.69 -19.69
N GLU A 33 -9.08 12.79 -18.51
CA GLU A 33 -10.08 13.81 -18.28
C GLU A 33 -9.47 15.18 -18.35
N GLN A 34 -8.29 15.33 -17.78
CA GLN A 34 -7.59 16.61 -17.80
C GLN A 34 -7.22 17.00 -19.21
N ALA A 35 -6.73 16.05 -19.99
CA ALA A 35 -6.37 16.34 -21.38
C ALA A 35 -7.57 16.71 -22.21
N ALA A 36 -8.74 16.19 -21.86
CA ALA A 36 -9.97 16.52 -22.57
C ALA A 36 -10.64 17.78 -22.05
N GLY A 37 -10.03 18.43 -21.06
CA GLY A 37 -10.58 19.65 -20.49
C GLY A 37 -11.78 19.42 -19.58
N ARG A 38 -11.96 18.21 -19.10
CA ARG A 38 -13.07 17.91 -18.20
C ARG A 38 -12.67 18.10 -16.75
N PRO A 39 -13.65 18.32 -15.87
CA PRO A 39 -13.33 18.51 -14.45
C PRO A 39 -12.75 17.25 -13.85
N THR A 40 -11.79 17.39 -12.94
CA THR A 40 -11.15 16.26 -12.29
C THR A 40 -11.36 16.25 -10.78
N ALA A 41 -12.23 17.11 -10.25
CA ALA A 41 -12.40 17.21 -8.81
C ALA A 41 -12.77 15.87 -8.16
N GLY A 42 -13.66 15.12 -8.78
CA GLY A 42 -14.06 13.82 -8.25
C GLY A 42 -12.90 12.84 -8.23
N SER A 43 -12.13 12.80 -9.32
CA SER A 43 -10.97 11.95 -9.39
C SER A 43 -9.91 12.37 -8.40
N ASP A 44 -9.72 13.68 -8.24
CA ASP A 44 -8.73 14.19 -7.30
C ASP A 44 -9.04 13.76 -5.87
N GLY A 45 -10.30 13.87 -5.47
CA GLY A 45 -10.70 13.44 -4.14
C GLY A 45 -10.49 11.94 -3.92
N ARG A 46 -10.88 11.16 -4.92
CA ARG A 46 -10.72 9.71 -4.82
C ARG A 46 -9.24 9.33 -4.76
N LEU A 47 -8.41 10.01 -5.56
CA LEU A 47 -6.98 9.76 -5.54
C LEU A 47 -6.39 10.06 -4.17
N ALA A 48 -6.79 11.18 -3.57
CA ALA A 48 -6.29 11.53 -2.25
C ALA A 48 -6.67 10.49 -1.22
N ASP A 49 -7.90 9.98 -1.29
CA ASP A 49 -8.36 8.96 -0.36
C ASP A 49 -7.57 7.67 -0.53
N LEU A 50 -7.35 7.25 -1.76
CA LEU A 50 -6.61 6.03 -2.02
C LEU A 50 -5.14 6.17 -1.61
N GLU A 51 -4.56 7.34 -1.81
CA GLU A 51 -3.18 7.56 -1.40
C GLU A 51 -3.05 7.50 0.12
N ARG A 52 -4.03 8.05 0.83
CA ARG A 52 -4.02 7.96 2.28
C ARG A 52 -4.18 6.52 2.73
N GLU A 53 -5.08 5.79 2.11
CA GLU A 53 -5.30 4.40 2.43
C GLU A 53 -4.03 3.59 2.17
N LEU A 54 -3.32 3.89 1.08
CA LEU A 54 -2.09 3.19 0.76
C LEU A 54 -1.03 3.45 1.81
N ARG A 55 -0.91 4.68 2.28
CA ARG A 55 0.05 5.00 3.32
C ARG A 55 -0.25 4.23 4.60
N GLU A 56 -1.53 4.11 4.93
CA GLU A 56 -1.92 3.37 6.13
C GLU A 56 -1.61 1.89 5.96
N LEU A 57 -1.85 1.35 4.78
CA LEU A 57 -1.55 -0.04 4.52
C LEU A 57 -0.04 -0.30 4.53
N ASP A 58 0.74 0.62 3.99
CA ASP A 58 2.18 0.49 4.01
C ASP A 58 2.68 0.46 5.45
N ALA A 59 2.15 1.33 6.29
CA ALA A 59 2.54 1.35 7.70
C ALA A 59 2.14 0.04 8.39
N THR A 60 0.97 -0.45 8.08
CA THR A 60 0.49 -1.70 8.66
C THR A 60 1.39 -2.86 8.26
N VAL A 61 1.73 -2.94 6.97
CA VAL A 61 2.59 -4.01 6.49
C VAL A 61 3.96 -3.94 7.13
N GLU A 62 4.52 -2.75 7.22
CA GLU A 62 5.82 -2.59 7.83
C GLU A 62 5.79 -2.99 9.30
N GLY A 63 4.75 -2.60 10.01
CA GLY A 63 4.60 -2.99 11.40
C GLY A 63 4.48 -4.49 11.58
N MET A 64 3.73 -5.13 10.73
CA MET A 64 3.57 -6.58 10.80
C MET A 64 4.87 -7.29 10.48
N ARG A 65 5.58 -6.82 9.46
CA ARG A 65 6.85 -7.42 9.10
C ARG A 65 7.86 -7.30 10.22
N ALA A 66 7.87 -6.17 10.88
CA ALA A 66 8.77 -5.98 12.01
C ALA A 66 8.44 -6.93 13.14
N ARG A 67 7.14 -7.11 13.41
CA ARG A 67 6.75 -8.01 14.48
C ARG A 67 7.02 -9.47 14.17
N LEU A 68 6.90 -9.85 12.91
CA LEU A 68 7.19 -11.22 12.52
C LEU A 68 8.67 -11.50 12.59
N GLY A 69 9.44 -10.45 12.89
CA GLY A 69 10.79 -10.67 13.21
C GLY A 69 11.64 -10.99 12.08
N ARG A 70 12.24 -10.11 11.68
CA ARG A 70 13.20 -10.32 10.72
C ARG A 70 14.48 -10.20 11.41
N PRO A 71 14.56 -10.52 12.64
CA PRO A 71 15.81 -10.38 13.32
C PRO A 71 16.89 -11.16 12.65
N HIS A 72 16.50 -12.27 12.15
CA HIS A 72 17.52 -13.06 11.53
C HIS A 72 18.16 -12.36 10.36
N ARG A 73 17.46 -11.46 9.78
CA ARG A 73 18.02 -10.76 8.72
C ARG A 73 19.00 -9.79 9.21
N ASP A 74 18.64 -9.18 10.25
CA ASP A 74 19.50 -8.22 10.78
C ASP A 74 20.62 -8.83 11.43
N VAL A 75 20.36 -9.88 12.06
CA VAL A 75 21.37 -10.51 12.79
C VAL A 75 22.55 -10.84 12.01
N PRO A 76 22.36 -11.40 10.96
CA PRO A 76 23.47 -11.88 10.24
C PRO A 76 24.42 -10.84 10.10
N GLN A 77 23.93 -9.79 9.91
CA GLN A 77 24.81 -8.80 9.79
C GLN A 77 25.36 -8.60 11.03
N ALA A 78 24.65 -8.82 11.88
CA ALA A 78 25.16 -8.55 13.10
C ALA A 78 26.23 -9.44 13.31
N GLY A 79 26.14 -10.14 12.95
CA GLY A 79 27.03 -10.77 13.26
C GLY A 79 27.98 -10.23 13.26
N GLU A 80 27.65 -9.86 13.27
CA GLU A 80 28.22 -9.80 13.44
C GLU A 80 28.72 -9.91 13.63
#